data_4b830a3ebbeafe90e8b6f933ad97bd09
#
_entry.id   4b830a3ebbeafe90e8b6f933ad97bd09
#
_cell.length_a   1.000
_cell.length_b   1.000
_cell.length_c   1.000
_cell.angle_alpha   90.00
_cell.angle_beta   90.00
_cell.angle_gamma   90.00
#
_symmetry.space_group_name_H-M   'P 1'
#
loop_
_entity.id
_entity.type
_entity.pdbx_description
1 polymer ?
#
loop_
_entity_poly.entity_id
_entity_poly.type
_entity_poly.pdbx_seq_one_letter_code
_entity_poly.pdbx_strand_id
1 'polypeptide(L)'
;MLATSQLPVAAPRLHSAGDLCRVMLAAGGHPARFDPSGLNRTLRHDAERGQIEVQAGVTWESLAPQVGAVFLPGTVGESVAANCAGPDGRPVVAHVQALTLATAGGELHRASRARSAELFRLAVGGCGAFGPFYSVTLDLPSLAQSAARAAPPVRFELPDAGTAGSRHALELLLPPRHSDAWVGRMRIALEERRCSLSLLEARRIVPEDETYLRWARCEFVALRIAYRTRATLGAYASAVQLRAQLIELAIGAGGSFMPHTLPCATRAQAAACYPMLAGFIAEQRRLDPAGRVPSPWLQGVRRVWRAEGCPVRWARDYAPPE
;
A
#
# COMPACT_ATOMS: atom_id res chain seq x y z
N MET A 1 25.76 -35.81 -6.57
CA MET A 1 24.32 -35.61 -6.78
C MET A 1 24.10 -34.13 -7.10
N LEU A 2 23.87 -33.81 -8.37
CA LEU A 2 23.61 -32.45 -8.85
C LEU A 2 22.18 -32.07 -8.44
N ALA A 3 22.04 -31.06 -7.60
CA ALA A 3 20.75 -30.45 -7.28
C ALA A 3 20.15 -29.89 -8.58
N THR A 4 19.13 -30.52 -9.09
CA THR A 4 18.31 -30.01 -10.20
C THR A 4 17.69 -28.67 -9.74
N SER A 5 18.23 -27.57 -10.22
CA SER A 5 17.65 -26.25 -10.15
C SER A 5 16.30 -26.32 -10.86
N GLN A 6 15.24 -26.55 -10.10
CA GLN A 6 13.88 -26.36 -10.63
C GLN A 6 13.73 -24.88 -10.97
N LEU A 7 13.57 -24.58 -12.27
CA LEU A 7 13.13 -23.28 -12.74
C LEU A 7 11.85 -22.89 -11.97
N PRO A 8 11.71 -21.64 -11.51
CA PRO A 8 10.51 -21.23 -10.82
C PRO A 8 9.31 -21.47 -11.73
N VAL A 9 8.42 -22.37 -11.31
CA VAL A 9 7.14 -22.59 -11.99
C VAL A 9 6.41 -21.25 -12.03
N ALA A 10 6.06 -20.80 -13.22
CA ALA A 10 5.32 -19.55 -13.40
C ALA A 10 4.04 -19.62 -12.55
N ALA A 11 3.76 -18.54 -11.82
CA ALA A 11 2.56 -18.47 -11.00
C ALA A 11 1.30 -18.59 -11.88
N PRO A 12 0.31 -19.42 -11.51
CA PRO A 12 -0.90 -19.60 -12.32
C PRO A 12 -1.66 -18.29 -12.43
N ARG A 13 -2.04 -17.92 -13.66
CA ARG A 13 -2.86 -16.76 -13.93
C ARG A 13 -4.32 -17.07 -13.59
N LEU A 14 -4.94 -16.20 -12.77
CA LEU A 14 -6.31 -16.38 -12.32
C LEU A 14 -7.29 -15.69 -13.26
N HIS A 15 -8.39 -16.37 -13.59
CA HIS A 15 -9.46 -15.83 -14.45
C HIS A 15 -10.84 -15.87 -13.78
N SER A 16 -10.97 -16.61 -12.68
CA SER A 16 -12.25 -16.83 -12.00
C SER A 16 -12.10 -16.88 -10.48
N ALA A 17 -13.24 -16.77 -9.79
CA ALA A 17 -13.33 -17.01 -8.37
C ALA A 17 -12.90 -18.44 -7.99
N GLY A 18 -13.27 -19.42 -8.80
CA GLY A 18 -12.89 -20.83 -8.59
C GLY A 18 -11.37 -21.06 -8.70
N ASP A 19 -10.67 -20.34 -9.58
CA ASP A 19 -9.22 -20.42 -9.67
C ASP A 19 -8.58 -19.87 -8.39
N LEU A 20 -9.06 -18.73 -7.91
CA LEU A 20 -8.57 -18.11 -6.71
C LEU A 20 -8.77 -19.02 -5.48
N CYS A 21 -9.97 -19.58 -5.30
CA CYS A 21 -10.28 -20.52 -4.23
C CYS A 21 -9.37 -21.76 -4.28
N ARG A 22 -9.19 -22.36 -5.46
CA ARG A 22 -8.31 -23.54 -5.65
C ARG A 22 -6.88 -23.26 -5.28
N VAL A 23 -6.33 -22.11 -5.69
CA VAL A 23 -4.94 -21.74 -5.38
C VAL A 23 -4.77 -21.52 -3.87
N MET A 24 -5.72 -20.88 -3.21
CA MET A 24 -5.69 -20.68 -1.76
C MET A 24 -5.76 -22.01 -1.00
N LEU A 25 -6.61 -22.96 -1.43
CA LEU A 25 -6.70 -24.30 -0.85
C LEU A 25 -5.42 -25.12 -1.07
N ALA A 26 -4.85 -25.06 -2.27
CA ALA A 26 -3.66 -25.83 -2.65
C ALA A 26 -2.37 -25.33 -1.95
N ALA A 27 -2.39 -24.18 -1.32
CA ALA A 27 -1.20 -23.57 -0.69
C ALA A 27 -0.60 -24.39 0.48
N GLY A 28 -1.37 -25.34 1.06
CA GLY A 28 -0.84 -26.39 1.94
C GLY A 28 -0.03 -25.91 3.15
N GLY A 29 -0.26 -24.70 3.66
CA GLY A 29 0.51 -24.11 4.76
C GLY A 29 1.67 -23.21 4.31
N HIS A 30 1.85 -23.02 2.99
CA HIS A 30 2.77 -22.04 2.42
C HIS A 30 1.98 -20.88 1.80
N PRO A 31 2.59 -19.68 1.63
CA PRO A 31 1.94 -18.58 0.94
C PRO A 31 1.55 -18.96 -0.50
N ALA A 32 0.28 -18.78 -0.86
CA ALA A 32 -0.22 -19.03 -2.20
C ALA A 32 0.53 -18.16 -3.23
N ARG A 33 0.82 -18.72 -4.42
CA ARG A 33 1.44 -17.98 -5.53
C ARG A 33 0.48 -17.94 -6.71
N PHE A 34 0.19 -16.76 -7.23
CA PHE A 34 -0.67 -16.58 -8.39
C PHE A 34 -0.42 -15.22 -9.07
N ASP A 35 -0.87 -15.11 -10.31
CA ASP A 35 -0.94 -13.87 -11.08
C ASP A 35 -2.41 -13.41 -11.15
N PRO A 36 -2.80 -12.29 -10.51
CA PRO A 36 -4.17 -11.80 -10.52
C PRO A 36 -4.55 -11.06 -11.80
N SER A 37 -3.64 -10.84 -12.74
CA SER A 37 -3.85 -9.99 -13.93
C SER A 37 -4.99 -10.46 -14.86
N GLY A 38 -5.41 -11.72 -14.75
CA GLY A 38 -6.58 -12.23 -15.47
C GLY A 38 -7.92 -11.95 -14.82
N LEU A 39 -7.95 -11.41 -13.59
CA LEU A 39 -9.17 -10.95 -12.90
C LEU A 39 -9.48 -9.50 -13.31
N ASN A 40 -9.83 -9.27 -14.56
CA ASN A 40 -9.90 -7.94 -15.17
C ASN A 40 -11.26 -7.63 -15.84
N ARG A 41 -12.35 -8.23 -15.36
CA ARG A 41 -13.69 -8.05 -15.93
C ARG A 41 -14.58 -7.19 -15.03
N THR A 42 -15.48 -6.42 -15.64
CA THR A 42 -16.66 -5.88 -14.97
C THR A 42 -17.65 -7.02 -14.74
N LEU A 43 -18.08 -7.22 -13.50
CA LEU A 43 -19.00 -8.29 -13.10
C LEU A 43 -20.45 -7.82 -13.12
N ARG A 44 -20.70 -6.58 -12.68
CA ARG A 44 -22.04 -5.99 -12.62
C ARG A 44 -21.94 -4.47 -12.73
N HIS A 45 -22.88 -3.89 -13.45
CA HIS A 45 -23.14 -2.45 -13.46
C HIS A 45 -24.60 -2.23 -13.05
N ASP A 46 -24.80 -1.54 -11.94
CA ASP A 46 -26.11 -1.19 -11.39
C ASP A 46 -26.31 0.33 -11.55
N ALA A 47 -26.91 0.71 -12.67
CA ALA A 47 -27.10 2.11 -13.01
C ALA A 47 -28.09 2.81 -12.07
N GLU A 48 -29.10 2.09 -11.54
CA GLU A 48 -30.07 2.66 -10.61
C GLU A 48 -29.43 3.06 -9.28
N ARG A 49 -28.50 2.23 -8.80
CA ARG A 49 -27.75 2.49 -7.57
C ARG A 49 -26.46 3.28 -7.78
N GLY A 50 -26.08 3.52 -9.03
CA GLY A 50 -24.81 4.15 -9.37
C GLY A 50 -23.59 3.31 -8.93
N GLN A 51 -23.69 1.98 -8.99
CA GLN A 51 -22.65 1.08 -8.51
C GLN A 51 -22.07 0.22 -9.65
N ILE A 52 -20.80 -0.05 -9.56
CA ILE A 52 -20.11 -0.99 -10.44
C ILE A 52 -19.35 -2.02 -9.61
N GLU A 53 -19.53 -3.31 -9.91
CA GLU A 53 -18.70 -4.38 -9.34
C GLU A 53 -17.70 -4.84 -10.39
N VAL A 54 -16.42 -4.76 -10.04
CA VAL A 54 -15.30 -5.13 -10.92
C VAL A 54 -14.40 -6.14 -10.24
N GLN A 55 -13.74 -6.97 -11.03
CA GLN A 55 -12.67 -7.83 -10.53
C GLN A 55 -11.46 -6.98 -10.10
N ALA A 56 -10.68 -7.48 -9.14
CA ALA A 56 -9.61 -6.72 -8.50
C ALA A 56 -8.49 -6.26 -9.45
N GLY A 57 -8.25 -6.98 -10.53
CA GLY A 57 -7.24 -6.65 -11.55
C GLY A 57 -7.72 -5.67 -12.63
N VAL A 58 -8.96 -5.16 -12.55
CA VAL A 58 -9.44 -4.08 -13.42
C VAL A 58 -8.62 -2.82 -13.15
N THR A 59 -8.15 -2.16 -14.19
CA THR A 59 -7.38 -0.92 -14.08
C THR A 59 -8.29 0.30 -13.98
N TRP A 60 -7.87 1.33 -13.27
CA TRP A 60 -8.58 2.60 -13.20
C TRP A 60 -8.70 3.29 -14.57
N GLU A 61 -7.74 3.03 -15.45
CA GLU A 61 -7.77 3.52 -16.82
C GLU A 61 -8.96 2.93 -17.60
N SER A 62 -9.24 1.63 -17.42
CA SER A 62 -10.39 0.97 -18.06
C SER A 62 -11.74 1.44 -17.52
N LEU A 63 -11.77 2.03 -16.31
CA LEU A 63 -12.97 2.62 -15.71
C LEU A 63 -13.14 4.11 -16.02
N ALA A 64 -12.17 4.74 -16.67
CA ALA A 64 -12.23 6.16 -16.97
C ALA A 64 -13.50 6.60 -17.73
N PRO A 65 -14.10 5.81 -18.66
CA PRO A 65 -15.35 6.17 -19.32
C PRO A 65 -16.54 6.27 -18.36
N GLN A 66 -16.57 5.47 -17.27
CA GLN A 66 -17.64 5.49 -16.29
C GLN A 66 -17.44 6.56 -15.19
N VAL A 67 -16.21 6.91 -14.89
CA VAL A 67 -15.83 7.86 -13.84
C VAL A 67 -15.63 9.28 -14.39
N GLY A 68 -15.36 9.41 -15.69
CA GLY A 68 -15.05 10.68 -16.35
C GLY A 68 -13.56 11.05 -16.34
N ALA A 69 -12.72 10.29 -15.65
CA ALA A 69 -11.27 10.47 -15.62
C ALA A 69 -10.58 9.19 -15.12
N VAL A 70 -9.26 9.08 -15.35
CA VAL A 70 -8.43 8.06 -14.69
C VAL A 70 -8.31 8.42 -13.21
N PHE A 71 -8.88 7.61 -12.34
CA PHE A 71 -8.97 7.90 -10.91
C PHE A 71 -7.62 7.76 -10.19
N LEU A 72 -6.92 6.64 -10.42
CA LEU A 72 -5.60 6.34 -9.87
C LEU A 72 -4.78 5.53 -10.89
N PRO A 73 -3.46 5.46 -10.78
CA PRO A 73 -2.67 4.50 -11.55
C PRO A 73 -2.87 3.06 -11.01
N GLY A 74 -2.65 2.06 -11.87
CA GLY A 74 -2.70 0.65 -11.49
C GLY A 74 -4.10 0.07 -11.39
N THR A 75 -4.26 -0.96 -10.58
CA THR A 75 -5.51 -1.71 -10.46
C THR A 75 -6.38 -1.24 -9.29
N VAL A 76 -7.68 -1.51 -9.40
CA VAL A 76 -8.65 -1.24 -8.32
C VAL A 76 -8.27 -2.01 -7.05
N GLY A 77 -7.92 -3.29 -7.19
CA GLY A 77 -7.58 -4.15 -6.05
C GLY A 77 -6.35 -3.66 -5.29
N GLU A 78 -5.29 -3.24 -6.00
CA GLU A 78 -4.08 -2.67 -5.37
C GLU A 78 -4.38 -1.38 -4.62
N SER A 79 -5.15 -0.47 -5.24
CA SER A 79 -5.52 0.80 -4.63
C SER A 79 -6.37 0.62 -3.38
N VAL A 80 -7.31 -0.34 -3.38
CA VAL A 80 -8.16 -0.66 -2.22
C VAL A 80 -7.35 -1.38 -1.14
N ALA A 81 -6.48 -2.31 -1.51
CA ALA A 81 -5.61 -3.00 -0.55
C ALA A 81 -4.67 -2.03 0.19
N ALA A 82 -4.19 -1.00 -0.49
CA ALA A 82 -3.34 0.04 0.09
C ALA A 82 -4.13 1.23 0.68
N ASN A 83 -5.45 1.30 0.45
CA ASN A 83 -6.30 2.45 0.75
C ASN A 83 -5.67 3.76 0.23
N CYS A 84 -5.27 3.78 -1.04
CA CYS A 84 -4.61 4.93 -1.66
C CYS A 84 -5.45 6.20 -1.55
N ALA A 85 -4.80 7.37 -1.54
CA ALA A 85 -5.52 8.63 -1.65
C ALA A 85 -5.95 8.89 -3.09
N GLY A 86 -7.23 9.20 -3.27
CA GLY A 86 -7.82 9.59 -4.55
C GLY A 86 -7.37 10.99 -5.03
N PRO A 87 -7.87 11.43 -6.17
CA PRO A 87 -7.48 12.70 -6.79
C PRO A 87 -7.79 13.93 -5.93
N ASP A 88 -8.83 13.88 -5.11
CA ASP A 88 -9.23 14.94 -4.17
C ASP A 88 -8.60 14.80 -2.77
N GLY A 89 -7.70 13.83 -2.60
CA GLY A 89 -7.03 13.55 -1.34
C GLY A 89 -7.81 12.66 -0.37
N ARG A 90 -9.00 12.19 -0.72
CA ARG A 90 -9.74 11.21 0.09
C ARG A 90 -9.17 9.81 -0.12
N PRO A 91 -8.97 9.02 0.94
CA PRO A 91 -8.66 7.61 0.81
C PRO A 91 -9.75 6.84 0.05
N VAL A 92 -9.34 5.85 -0.74
CA VAL A 92 -10.23 5.12 -1.65
C VAL A 92 -11.37 4.39 -0.94
N VAL A 93 -11.22 4.09 0.36
CA VAL A 93 -12.31 3.51 1.17
C VAL A 93 -13.60 4.30 1.08
N ALA A 94 -13.55 5.62 0.93
CA ALA A 94 -14.73 6.49 0.77
C ALA A 94 -15.61 6.13 -0.45
N HIS A 95 -15.03 5.45 -1.44
CA HIS A 95 -15.68 5.08 -2.70
C HIS A 95 -15.98 3.59 -2.82
N VAL A 96 -15.60 2.77 -1.81
CA VAL A 96 -15.83 1.33 -1.80
C VAL A 96 -17.12 1.01 -1.06
N GLN A 97 -18.05 0.32 -1.70
CA GLN A 97 -19.31 -0.13 -1.09
C GLN A 97 -19.18 -1.54 -0.49
N ALA A 98 -18.47 -2.42 -1.19
CA ALA A 98 -18.21 -3.78 -0.74
C ALA A 98 -16.96 -4.35 -1.43
N LEU A 99 -16.43 -5.41 -0.88
CA LEU A 99 -15.38 -6.21 -1.51
C LEU A 99 -15.65 -7.70 -1.30
N THR A 100 -15.14 -8.53 -2.19
CA THR A 100 -15.11 -9.98 -2.04
C THR A 100 -13.66 -10.43 -2.04
N LEU A 101 -13.25 -11.17 -1.03
CA LEU A 101 -11.90 -11.69 -0.89
C LEU A 101 -11.91 -13.21 -0.67
N ALA A 102 -10.83 -13.88 -1.07
CA ALA A 102 -10.61 -15.27 -0.73
C ALA A 102 -9.84 -15.36 0.59
N THR A 103 -10.41 -16.05 1.57
CA THR A 103 -9.76 -16.29 2.86
C THR A 103 -8.68 -17.36 2.76
N ALA A 104 -7.91 -17.52 3.84
CA ALA A 104 -6.93 -18.59 3.98
C ALA A 104 -7.54 -20.00 3.81
N GLY A 105 -8.83 -20.17 4.11
CA GLY A 105 -9.59 -21.41 3.89
C GLY A 105 -10.00 -21.65 2.43
N GLY A 106 -9.72 -20.73 1.52
CA GLY A 106 -10.13 -20.85 0.11
C GLY A 106 -11.61 -20.54 -0.13
N GLU A 107 -12.28 -19.90 0.82
CA GLU A 107 -13.68 -19.49 0.70
C GLU A 107 -13.76 -18.02 0.31
N LEU A 108 -14.78 -17.69 -0.49
CA LEU A 108 -15.05 -16.28 -0.82
C LEU A 108 -15.93 -15.66 0.26
N HIS A 109 -15.46 -14.55 0.80
CA HIS A 109 -16.22 -13.74 1.75
C HIS A 109 -16.49 -12.36 1.18
N ARG A 110 -17.78 -11.97 1.16
CA ARG A 110 -18.20 -10.62 0.84
C ARG A 110 -18.25 -9.80 2.12
N ALA A 111 -17.55 -8.68 2.11
CA ALA A 111 -17.48 -7.74 3.22
C ALA A 111 -17.93 -6.34 2.78
N SER A 112 -18.66 -5.65 3.65
CA SER A 112 -19.14 -4.28 3.47
C SER A 112 -19.37 -3.64 4.84
N ARG A 113 -19.75 -2.37 4.87
CA ARG A 113 -20.12 -1.69 6.13
C ARG A 113 -21.28 -2.35 6.87
N ALA A 114 -22.22 -2.93 6.12
CA ALA A 114 -23.42 -3.60 6.69
C ALA A 114 -23.22 -5.10 6.97
N ARG A 115 -22.27 -5.75 6.28
CA ARG A 115 -22.04 -7.19 6.40
C ARG A 115 -20.55 -7.46 6.56
N SER A 116 -20.17 -8.18 7.61
CA SER A 116 -18.77 -8.45 7.95
C SER A 116 -17.95 -7.16 8.04
N ALA A 117 -18.48 -6.14 8.74
CA ALA A 117 -17.91 -4.79 8.81
C ALA A 117 -16.48 -4.80 9.35
N GLU A 118 -16.17 -5.67 10.31
CA GLU A 118 -14.82 -5.81 10.85
C GLU A 118 -13.83 -6.28 9.78
N LEU A 119 -14.20 -7.31 8.99
CA LEU A 119 -13.37 -7.79 7.88
C LEU A 119 -13.19 -6.72 6.81
N PHE A 120 -14.24 -5.93 6.52
CA PHE A 120 -14.15 -4.80 5.60
C PHE A 120 -13.10 -3.78 6.07
N ARG A 121 -13.17 -3.37 7.33
CA ARG A 121 -12.22 -2.40 7.95
C ARG A 121 -10.78 -2.91 8.01
N LEU A 122 -10.60 -4.22 8.20
CA LEU A 122 -9.29 -4.88 8.22
C LEU A 122 -8.70 -5.05 6.83
N ALA A 123 -9.53 -5.37 5.82
CA ALA A 123 -9.08 -5.70 4.48
C ALA A 123 -8.75 -4.45 3.65
N VAL A 124 -9.57 -3.39 3.73
CA VAL A 124 -9.27 -2.10 3.08
C VAL A 124 -8.09 -1.45 3.80
N GLY A 125 -7.03 -1.14 3.06
CA GLY A 125 -5.78 -0.62 3.64
C GLY A 125 -4.95 -1.65 4.40
N GLY A 126 -5.36 -2.92 4.41
CA GLY A 126 -4.65 -4.02 5.06
C GLY A 126 -3.55 -4.65 4.22
N CYS A 127 -3.18 -4.04 3.08
CA CYS A 127 -2.12 -4.49 2.19
C CYS A 127 -2.19 -5.99 1.84
N GLY A 128 -3.41 -6.51 1.64
CA GLY A 128 -3.66 -7.92 1.28
C GLY A 128 -3.43 -8.93 2.42
N ALA A 129 -3.32 -8.49 3.67
CA ALA A 129 -3.02 -9.36 4.81
C ALA A 129 -4.14 -10.37 5.14
N PHE A 130 -5.37 -10.14 4.71
CA PHE A 130 -6.53 -10.99 5.00
C PHE A 130 -6.97 -11.86 3.83
N GLY A 131 -6.32 -11.72 2.70
CA GLY A 131 -6.55 -12.49 1.49
C GLY A 131 -6.60 -11.63 0.24
N PRO A 132 -6.39 -12.25 -0.92
CA PRO A 132 -6.50 -11.57 -2.20
C PRO A 132 -7.94 -11.20 -2.51
N PHE A 133 -8.13 -10.01 -3.06
CA PHE A 133 -9.44 -9.57 -3.52
C PHE A 133 -9.82 -10.26 -4.84
N TYR A 134 -11.05 -10.74 -4.90
CA TYR A 134 -11.67 -11.19 -6.13
C TYR A 134 -12.38 -10.04 -6.85
N SER A 135 -13.24 -9.30 -6.11
CA SER A 135 -13.98 -8.18 -6.66
C SER A 135 -14.12 -7.03 -5.67
N VAL A 136 -14.38 -5.84 -6.22
CA VAL A 136 -14.68 -4.61 -5.48
C VAL A 136 -15.92 -3.98 -6.08
N THR A 137 -16.87 -3.57 -5.23
CA THR A 137 -18.04 -2.77 -5.60
C THR A 137 -17.74 -1.31 -5.30
N LEU A 138 -17.79 -0.47 -6.31
CA LEU A 138 -17.46 0.95 -6.25
C LEU A 138 -18.73 1.81 -6.41
N ASP A 139 -18.72 2.99 -5.80
CA ASP A 139 -19.72 4.04 -5.91
C ASP A 139 -19.31 5.01 -7.02
N LEU A 140 -19.96 4.93 -8.18
CA LEU A 140 -19.63 5.75 -9.35
C LEU A 140 -19.85 7.25 -9.14
N PRO A 141 -21.00 7.71 -8.56
CA PRO A 141 -21.19 9.12 -8.23
C PRO A 141 -20.10 9.70 -7.32
N SER A 142 -19.70 8.94 -6.30
CA SER A 142 -18.63 9.33 -5.37
C SER A 142 -17.28 9.44 -6.07
N LEU A 143 -16.95 8.49 -6.94
CA LEU A 143 -15.72 8.53 -7.74
C LEU A 143 -15.70 9.71 -8.72
N ALA A 144 -16.80 9.95 -9.44
CA ALA A 144 -16.91 11.07 -10.38
C ALA A 144 -16.79 12.42 -9.65
N GLN A 145 -17.40 12.53 -8.46
CA GLN A 145 -17.27 13.74 -7.65
C GLN A 145 -15.84 13.98 -7.17
N SER A 146 -15.14 12.91 -6.76
CA SER A 146 -13.73 12.99 -6.36
C SER A 146 -12.84 13.37 -7.55
N ALA A 147 -13.06 12.79 -8.72
CA ALA A 147 -12.35 13.13 -9.94
C ALA A 147 -12.59 14.60 -10.35
N ALA A 148 -13.82 15.09 -10.23
CA ALA A 148 -14.16 16.50 -10.53
C ALA A 148 -13.53 17.50 -9.54
N ARG A 149 -13.20 17.05 -8.33
CA ARG A 149 -12.52 17.86 -7.29
C ARG A 149 -11.02 17.62 -7.26
N ALA A 150 -10.47 16.94 -8.28
CA ALA A 150 -9.04 16.64 -8.33
C ALA A 150 -8.19 17.90 -8.11
N ALA A 151 -7.31 17.83 -7.13
CA ALA A 151 -6.30 18.84 -6.87
C ALA A 151 -4.94 18.24 -7.27
N PRO A 152 -4.33 18.72 -8.37
CA PRO A 152 -3.03 18.21 -8.77
C PRO A 152 -2.00 18.43 -7.66
N PRO A 153 -1.11 17.46 -7.41
CA PRO A 153 -0.07 17.64 -6.42
C PRO A 153 0.86 18.77 -6.83
N VAL A 154 1.36 19.51 -5.86
CA VAL A 154 2.49 20.43 -6.08
C VAL A 154 3.72 19.55 -6.24
N ARG A 155 4.37 19.64 -7.41
CA ARG A 155 5.47 18.75 -7.79
C ARG A 155 6.69 19.54 -8.20
N PHE A 156 7.83 19.18 -7.62
CA PHE A 156 9.14 19.68 -7.98
C PHE A 156 10.01 18.51 -8.44
N GLU A 157 10.29 18.47 -9.73
CA GLU A 157 11.28 17.55 -10.29
C GLU A 157 12.62 18.29 -10.36
N LEU A 158 13.65 17.67 -9.83
CA LEU A 158 14.99 18.18 -9.90
C LEU A 158 15.75 17.44 -11.02
N PRO A 159 16.60 18.14 -11.79
CA PRO A 159 17.39 17.50 -12.81
C PRO A 159 18.09 16.27 -12.27
N ASP A 160 18.03 15.18 -13.01
CA ASP A 160 18.79 13.99 -12.68
C ASP A 160 20.28 14.34 -12.76
N ALA A 161 20.98 14.31 -11.63
CA ALA A 161 22.39 14.64 -11.57
C ALA A 161 23.30 13.60 -12.27
N GLY A 162 22.73 12.74 -13.13
CA GLY A 162 23.48 11.76 -13.94
C GLY A 162 24.21 10.69 -13.12
N THR A 163 23.98 10.61 -11.82
CA THR A 163 24.64 9.63 -10.95
C THR A 163 24.02 8.26 -11.16
N ALA A 164 24.76 7.37 -11.80
CA ALA A 164 24.49 5.95 -11.75
C ALA A 164 24.39 5.53 -10.28
N GLY A 165 23.19 5.13 -9.83
CA GLY A 165 22.98 4.81 -8.42
C GLY A 165 21.59 4.26 -8.13
N SER A 166 21.39 3.87 -6.87
CA SER A 166 20.12 3.35 -6.40
C SER A 166 19.12 4.47 -6.17
N ARG A 167 17.89 4.29 -6.68
CA ARG A 167 16.77 5.19 -6.43
C ARG A 167 16.01 4.73 -5.18
N HIS A 168 15.66 5.67 -4.34
CA HIS A 168 14.88 5.47 -3.12
C HIS A 168 13.65 6.36 -3.17
N ALA A 169 12.52 5.85 -2.67
CA ALA A 169 11.30 6.63 -2.51
C ALA A 169 10.75 6.46 -1.09
N LEU A 170 10.10 7.50 -0.59
CA LEU A 170 9.44 7.52 0.71
C LEU A 170 8.25 8.47 0.64
N GLU A 171 7.12 8.06 1.24
CA GLU A 171 5.94 8.91 1.38
C GLU A 171 5.63 9.10 2.86
N LEU A 172 5.64 10.36 3.30
CA LEU A 172 5.44 10.77 4.67
C LEU A 172 4.23 11.69 4.79
N LEU A 173 3.59 11.64 5.93
CA LEU A 173 2.36 12.37 6.24
C LEU A 173 2.68 13.41 7.30
N LEU A 174 2.49 14.69 7.01
CA LEU A 174 2.83 15.78 7.91
C LEU A 174 1.61 16.67 8.17
N PRO A 175 1.41 17.13 9.41
CA PRO A 175 0.44 18.20 9.65
C PRO A 175 0.79 19.42 8.78
N PRO A 176 -0.21 20.08 8.13
CA PRO A 176 0.04 21.19 7.21
C PRO A 176 0.95 22.28 7.79
N ARG A 177 0.74 22.63 9.07
CA ARG A 177 1.52 23.67 9.78
C ARG A 177 3.01 23.34 9.97
N HIS A 178 3.42 22.07 9.81
CA HIS A 178 4.79 21.62 10.04
C HIS A 178 5.49 21.17 8.77
N SER A 179 4.80 21.13 7.62
CA SER A 179 5.32 20.59 6.37
C SER A 179 6.55 21.34 5.87
N ASP A 180 6.53 22.68 5.88
CA ASP A 180 7.63 23.50 5.35
C ASP A 180 8.90 23.41 6.21
N ALA A 181 8.74 23.47 7.53
CA ALA A 181 9.86 23.30 8.46
C ALA A 181 10.48 21.90 8.34
N TRP A 182 9.64 20.88 8.12
CA TRP A 182 10.11 19.53 7.89
C TRP A 182 10.89 19.39 6.57
N VAL A 183 10.44 20.02 5.49
CA VAL A 183 11.15 20.03 4.19
C VAL A 183 12.54 20.64 4.36
N GLY A 184 12.68 21.70 5.15
CA GLY A 184 14.00 22.27 5.47
C GLY A 184 14.93 21.27 6.16
N ARG A 185 14.44 20.54 7.16
CA ARG A 185 15.21 19.49 7.86
C ARG A 185 15.56 18.31 6.95
N MET A 186 14.62 17.88 6.09
CA MET A 186 14.84 16.84 5.10
C MET A 186 16.00 17.20 4.17
N ARG A 187 16.06 18.43 3.67
CA ARG A 187 17.15 18.90 2.78
C ARG A 187 18.50 18.79 3.47
N ILE A 188 18.63 19.27 4.70
CA ILE A 188 19.85 19.16 5.50
C ILE A 188 20.25 17.68 5.65
N ALA A 189 19.33 16.79 6.02
CA ALA A 189 19.61 15.37 6.20
C ALA A 189 20.06 14.67 4.89
N LEU A 190 19.52 15.08 3.74
CA LEU A 190 19.96 14.60 2.43
C LEU A 190 21.38 15.06 2.09
N GLU A 191 21.69 16.35 2.32
CA GLU A 191 22.99 16.95 2.06
C GLU A 191 24.11 16.31 2.92
N GLU A 192 23.88 16.15 4.23
CA GLU A 192 24.79 15.48 5.15
C GLU A 192 25.18 14.08 4.70
N ARG A 193 24.25 13.38 4.05
CA ARG A 193 24.44 12.00 3.56
C ARG A 193 24.80 11.91 2.08
N ARG A 194 25.04 13.05 1.43
CA ARG A 194 25.37 13.15 -0.01
C ARG A 194 24.35 12.42 -0.89
N CYS A 195 23.05 12.53 -0.54
CA CYS A 195 21.92 12.02 -1.30
C CYS A 195 21.37 13.15 -2.18
N SER A 196 21.08 12.85 -3.44
CA SER A 196 20.49 13.82 -4.38
C SER A 196 18.98 13.67 -4.41
N LEU A 197 18.25 14.72 -4.05
CA LEU A 197 16.79 14.76 -4.22
C LEU A 197 16.47 14.80 -5.72
N SER A 198 15.57 13.94 -6.18
CA SER A 198 15.11 13.91 -7.59
C SER A 198 13.63 14.26 -7.74
N LEU A 199 12.83 14.07 -6.71
CA LEU A 199 11.40 14.40 -6.70
C LEU A 199 10.97 14.85 -5.31
N LEU A 200 10.20 15.92 -5.24
CA LEU A 200 9.40 16.30 -4.11
C LEU A 200 7.97 16.56 -4.62
N GLU A 201 7.01 15.81 -4.12
CA GLU A 201 5.59 15.96 -4.45
C GLU A 201 4.81 16.13 -3.17
N ALA A 202 3.92 17.10 -3.14
CA ALA A 202 3.06 17.41 -2.00
C ALA A 202 1.60 17.40 -2.41
N ARG A 203 0.75 16.71 -1.64
CA ARG A 203 -0.70 16.74 -1.81
C ARG A 203 -1.42 16.75 -0.48
N ARG A 204 -2.58 17.41 -0.45
CA ARG A 204 -3.46 17.38 0.72
C ARG A 204 -4.12 16.02 0.85
N ILE A 205 -4.26 15.54 2.09
CA ILE A 205 -4.96 14.32 2.45
C ILE A 205 -6.14 14.67 3.34
N VAL A 206 -7.31 14.14 2.98
CA VAL A 206 -8.54 14.24 3.75
C VAL A 206 -8.59 13.11 4.78
N PRO A 207 -8.96 13.37 6.04
CA PRO A 207 -9.08 12.32 7.06
C PRO A 207 -10.11 11.25 6.71
N GLU A 208 -9.86 10.03 7.21
CA GLU A 208 -10.83 8.93 7.29
C GLU A 208 -10.76 8.28 8.66
N ASP A 209 -11.86 7.65 9.10
CA ASP A 209 -11.98 6.99 10.40
C ASP A 209 -12.47 5.54 10.30
N GLU A 210 -12.49 5.01 9.08
CA GLU A 210 -13.17 3.77 8.75
C GLU A 210 -12.24 2.55 8.76
N THR A 211 -11.03 2.68 8.20
CA THR A 211 -10.10 1.54 8.11
C THR A 211 -9.44 1.20 9.44
N TYR A 212 -9.02 -0.04 9.60
CA TYR A 212 -8.35 -0.49 10.82
C TYR A 212 -6.95 0.15 10.97
N LEU A 213 -6.16 0.14 9.90
CA LEU A 213 -4.85 0.81 9.87
C LEU A 213 -5.02 2.24 9.33
N ARG A 214 -5.71 3.09 10.09
CA ARG A 214 -6.01 4.49 9.75
C ARG A 214 -4.73 5.31 9.57
N TRP A 215 -4.25 5.42 8.36
CA TRP A 215 -3.10 6.26 8.07
C TRP A 215 -3.48 7.75 7.92
N ALA A 216 -4.68 8.04 7.38
CA ALA A 216 -5.23 9.40 7.25
C ALA A 216 -6.05 9.80 8.49
N ARG A 217 -5.48 9.69 9.69
CA ARG A 217 -6.18 9.93 10.97
C ARG A 217 -6.54 11.39 11.24
N CYS A 218 -5.93 12.31 10.55
CA CYS A 218 -6.24 13.75 10.56
C CYS A 218 -5.87 14.34 9.20
N GLU A 219 -6.08 15.64 9.03
CA GLU A 219 -5.63 16.33 7.83
C GLU A 219 -4.10 16.30 7.76
N PHE A 220 -3.57 15.81 6.64
CA PHE A 220 -2.14 15.74 6.36
C PHE A 220 -1.81 16.38 5.00
N VAL A 221 -0.56 16.79 4.87
CA VAL A 221 0.12 16.91 3.59
C VAL A 221 0.95 15.64 3.41
N ALA A 222 0.64 14.85 2.39
CA ALA A 222 1.48 13.73 1.99
C ALA A 222 2.66 14.28 1.18
N LEU A 223 3.87 14.04 1.65
CA LEU A 223 5.11 14.37 0.98
C LEU A 223 5.73 13.10 0.41
N ARG A 224 5.70 12.98 -0.92
CA ARG A 224 6.40 11.94 -1.64
C ARG A 224 7.76 12.48 -2.06
N ILE A 225 8.83 11.84 -1.59
CA ILE A 225 10.20 12.17 -1.90
C ILE A 225 10.86 11.02 -2.65
N ALA A 226 11.60 11.34 -3.72
CA ALA A 226 12.54 10.40 -4.32
C ALA A 226 13.92 10.99 -4.29
N TYR A 227 14.91 10.17 -3.95
CA TYR A 227 16.31 10.56 -3.90
C TYR A 227 17.22 9.44 -4.41
N ARG A 228 18.41 9.79 -4.81
CA ARG A 228 19.42 8.86 -5.32
C ARG A 228 20.63 8.79 -4.40
N THR A 229 21.22 7.61 -4.34
CA THR A 229 22.48 7.35 -3.67
C THR A 229 23.45 6.69 -4.64
N ARG A 230 24.75 6.73 -4.36
CA ARG A 230 25.74 5.97 -5.11
C ARG A 230 25.45 4.47 -5.02
N ALA A 231 25.79 3.70 -6.05
CA ALA A 231 25.62 2.24 -6.09
C ALA A 231 26.70 1.51 -5.27
N THR A 232 26.85 1.83 -3.99
CA THR A 232 27.79 1.18 -3.07
C THR A 232 27.06 0.65 -1.84
N LEU A 233 27.60 -0.41 -1.22
CA LEU A 233 27.01 -0.99 0.01
C LEU A 233 26.94 0.03 1.15
N GLY A 234 27.96 0.89 1.30
CA GLY A 234 27.96 1.95 2.31
C GLY A 234 26.90 3.02 2.06
N ALA A 235 26.70 3.44 0.80
CA ALA A 235 25.65 4.39 0.43
C ALA A 235 24.25 3.79 0.65
N TYR A 236 24.07 2.50 0.38
CA TYR A 236 22.82 1.80 0.67
C TYR A 236 22.52 1.76 2.17
N ALA A 237 23.50 1.41 3.01
CA ALA A 237 23.33 1.44 4.47
C ALA A 237 23.00 2.86 4.98
N SER A 238 23.65 3.89 4.41
CA SER A 238 23.33 5.29 4.68
C SER A 238 21.91 5.66 4.29
N ALA A 239 21.39 5.17 3.17
CA ALA A 239 20.01 5.40 2.74
C ALA A 239 18.98 4.78 3.69
N VAL A 240 19.25 3.59 4.23
CA VAL A 240 18.40 2.94 5.24
C VAL A 240 18.34 3.78 6.52
N GLN A 241 19.48 4.28 6.98
CA GLN A 241 19.56 5.17 8.15
C GLN A 241 18.85 6.51 7.90
N LEU A 242 19.02 7.09 6.70
CA LEU A 242 18.33 8.31 6.30
C LEU A 242 16.80 8.12 6.32
N ARG A 243 16.29 7.02 5.79
CA ARG A 243 14.85 6.70 5.84
C ARG A 243 14.34 6.68 7.27
N ALA A 244 15.03 5.97 8.17
CA ALA A 244 14.66 5.90 9.58
C ALA A 244 14.68 7.28 10.23
N GLN A 245 15.67 8.11 9.94
CA GLN A 245 15.78 9.49 10.42
C GLN A 245 14.63 10.38 9.88
N LEU A 246 14.30 10.28 8.60
CA LEU A 246 13.20 11.06 8.01
C LEU A 246 11.85 10.68 8.60
N ILE A 247 11.62 9.40 8.87
CA ILE A 247 10.41 8.92 9.58
C ILE A 247 10.38 9.49 11.00
N GLU A 248 11.50 9.48 11.72
CA GLU A 248 11.59 10.02 13.09
C GLU A 248 11.30 11.52 13.12
N LEU A 249 11.86 12.28 12.17
CA LEU A 249 11.57 13.70 12.01
C LEU A 249 10.10 13.97 11.70
N ALA A 250 9.43 13.09 10.94
CA ALA A 250 8.01 13.21 10.65
C ALA A 250 7.16 12.94 11.91
N ILE A 251 7.49 11.90 12.68
CA ILE A 251 6.83 11.56 13.95
C ILE A 251 6.99 12.72 14.95
N GLY A 252 8.20 13.26 15.09
CA GLY A 252 8.48 14.40 15.98
C GLY A 252 7.72 15.67 15.59
N ALA A 253 7.30 15.82 14.32
CA ALA A 253 6.43 16.88 13.85
C ALA A 253 4.91 16.56 14.00
N GLY A 254 4.55 15.44 14.66
CA GLY A 254 3.16 14.97 14.77
C GLY A 254 2.64 14.27 13.52
N GLY A 255 3.53 13.92 12.62
CA GLY A 255 3.26 13.23 11.36
C GLY A 255 3.21 11.71 11.47
N SER A 256 3.25 11.06 10.31
CA SER A 256 3.18 9.61 10.15
C SER A 256 3.80 9.20 8.80
N PHE A 257 3.61 7.95 8.41
CA PHE A 257 3.98 7.41 7.11
C PHE A 257 2.91 6.46 6.60
N MET A 258 2.93 6.13 5.30
CA MET A 258 1.96 5.22 4.70
C MET A 258 2.16 3.76 5.16
N PRO A 259 1.08 2.94 5.27
CA PRO A 259 1.16 1.55 5.74
C PRO A 259 2.17 0.68 4.96
N HIS A 260 2.35 0.93 3.67
CA HIS A 260 3.32 0.17 2.86
C HIS A 260 4.77 0.37 3.32
N THR A 261 5.06 1.43 4.07
CA THR A 261 6.39 1.71 4.65
C THR A 261 6.66 0.90 5.94
N LEU A 262 5.62 0.34 6.59
CA LEU A 262 5.75 -0.42 7.85
C LEU A 262 6.88 -1.48 7.85
N PRO A 263 7.08 -2.27 6.78
CA PRO A 263 8.19 -3.22 6.74
C PRO A 263 9.59 -2.61 6.82
N CYS A 264 9.70 -1.30 6.60
CA CYS A 264 10.96 -0.54 6.62
C CYS A 264 11.11 0.38 7.84
N ALA A 265 10.10 0.44 8.71
CA ALA A 265 10.11 1.22 9.95
C ALA A 265 10.75 0.42 11.09
N THR A 266 11.10 1.10 12.19
CA THR A 266 11.41 0.42 13.45
C THR A 266 10.12 0.03 14.19
N ARG A 267 10.20 -0.88 15.14
CA ARG A 267 9.06 -1.24 16.00
C ARG A 267 8.51 -0.02 16.76
N ALA A 268 9.37 0.84 17.27
CA ALA A 268 8.97 2.07 17.95
C ALA A 268 8.21 3.02 17.02
N GLN A 269 8.72 3.25 15.82
CA GLN A 269 8.06 4.07 14.80
C GLN A 269 6.70 3.48 14.37
N ALA A 270 6.65 2.15 14.17
CA ALA A 270 5.41 1.46 13.84
C ALA A 270 4.37 1.59 14.96
N ALA A 271 4.76 1.43 16.22
CA ALA A 271 3.87 1.57 17.36
C ALA A 271 3.37 3.01 17.55
N ALA A 272 4.24 4.00 17.35
CA ALA A 272 3.87 5.42 17.44
C ALA A 272 2.85 5.85 16.39
N CYS A 273 3.01 5.36 15.14
CA CYS A 273 2.12 5.74 14.03
C CYS A 273 0.86 4.87 13.94
N TYR A 274 0.95 3.60 14.33
CA TYR A 274 -0.10 2.59 14.19
C TYR A 274 -0.34 1.84 15.52
N PRO A 275 -0.94 2.48 16.51
CA PRO A 275 -1.16 1.86 17.84
C PRO A 275 -2.03 0.59 17.75
N MET A 276 -2.88 0.47 16.72
CA MET A 276 -3.74 -0.70 16.48
C MET A 276 -3.02 -1.87 15.80
N LEU A 277 -1.72 -1.74 15.45
CA LEU A 277 -0.99 -2.74 14.68
C LEU A 277 -0.88 -4.10 15.41
N ALA A 278 -0.75 -4.09 16.73
CA ALA A 278 -0.74 -5.32 17.53
C ALA A 278 -2.05 -6.11 17.37
N GLY A 279 -3.19 -5.42 17.47
CA GLY A 279 -4.51 -6.00 17.27
C GLY A 279 -4.70 -6.49 15.83
N PHE A 280 -4.25 -5.70 14.84
CA PHE A 280 -4.27 -6.10 13.43
C PHE A 280 -3.52 -7.42 13.18
N ILE A 281 -2.32 -7.57 13.75
CA ILE A 281 -1.53 -8.80 13.63
C ILE A 281 -2.21 -9.96 14.35
N ALA A 282 -2.86 -9.72 15.49
CA ALA A 282 -3.59 -10.75 16.24
C ALA A 282 -4.79 -11.25 15.44
N GLU A 283 -5.62 -10.35 14.88
CA GLU A 283 -6.76 -10.71 14.03
C GLU A 283 -6.32 -11.45 12.77
N GLN A 284 -5.23 -11.03 12.16
CA GLN A 284 -4.70 -11.71 11.00
C GLN A 284 -4.28 -13.16 11.34
N ARG A 285 -3.63 -13.37 12.49
CA ARG A 285 -3.28 -14.73 12.94
C ARG A 285 -4.49 -15.58 13.26
N ARG A 286 -5.54 -14.97 13.81
CA ARG A 286 -6.80 -15.67 14.11
C ARG A 286 -7.48 -16.17 12.84
N LEU A 287 -7.47 -15.35 11.78
CA LEU A 287 -8.12 -15.68 10.50
C LEU A 287 -7.23 -16.52 9.56
N ASP A 288 -5.93 -16.46 9.72
CA ASP A 288 -4.95 -17.22 8.95
C ASP A 288 -3.84 -17.80 9.86
N PRO A 289 -4.16 -18.78 10.71
CA PRO A 289 -3.19 -19.39 11.63
C PRO A 289 -2.07 -20.13 10.90
N ALA A 290 -2.34 -20.67 9.71
CA ALA A 290 -1.39 -21.42 8.89
C ALA A 290 -0.49 -20.52 8.00
N GLY A 291 -0.77 -19.20 7.89
CA GLY A 291 0.01 -18.27 7.08
C GLY A 291 -0.09 -18.51 5.57
N ARG A 292 -1.25 -18.93 5.08
CA ARG A 292 -1.50 -19.22 3.66
C ARG A 292 -1.68 -17.98 2.79
N VAL A 293 -2.09 -16.86 3.40
CA VAL A 293 -2.29 -15.60 2.67
C VAL A 293 -0.96 -15.07 2.15
N PRO A 294 -0.82 -14.82 0.84
CA PRO A 294 0.42 -14.40 0.22
C PRO A 294 0.63 -12.88 0.38
N SER A 295 1.09 -12.45 1.54
CA SER A 295 1.37 -11.05 1.81
C SER A 295 2.83 -10.86 2.23
N PRO A 296 3.74 -10.50 1.29
CA PRO A 296 5.13 -10.15 1.61
C PRO A 296 5.20 -8.95 2.58
N TRP A 297 4.28 -7.99 2.42
CA TRP A 297 4.15 -6.86 3.34
C TRP A 297 3.93 -7.32 4.78
N LEU A 298 2.96 -8.22 5.02
CA LEU A 298 2.67 -8.75 6.35
C LEU A 298 3.86 -9.50 6.95
N GLN A 299 4.59 -10.26 6.14
CA GLN A 299 5.82 -10.93 6.58
C GLN A 299 6.86 -9.91 7.04
N GLY A 300 7.04 -8.82 6.29
CA GLY A 300 7.89 -7.70 6.68
C GLY A 300 7.45 -7.06 7.99
N VAL A 301 6.16 -6.74 8.12
CA VAL A 301 5.57 -6.14 9.34
C VAL A 301 5.76 -7.06 10.56
N ARG A 302 5.48 -8.36 10.42
CA ARG A 302 5.67 -9.34 11.50
C ARG A 302 7.12 -9.42 11.96
N ARG A 303 8.07 -9.24 11.06
CA ARG A 303 9.50 -9.23 11.40
C ARG A 303 9.85 -7.96 12.21
N VAL A 304 9.43 -6.78 11.72
CA VAL A 304 9.62 -5.51 12.45
C VAL A 304 9.00 -5.59 13.84
N TRP A 305 7.81 -6.16 13.94
CA TRP A 305 7.10 -6.29 15.22
C TRP A 305 7.77 -7.23 16.21
N ARG A 306 8.49 -8.26 15.73
CA ARG A 306 9.24 -9.22 16.56
C ARG A 306 10.66 -8.77 16.87
N ALA A 307 11.24 -7.89 16.06
CA ALA A 307 12.63 -7.47 16.21
C ALA A 307 12.79 -6.54 17.42
N GLU A 308 13.70 -6.90 18.31
CA GLU A 308 14.27 -6.00 19.28
C GLU A 308 15.53 -5.43 18.62
N GLY A 309 15.44 -4.22 18.01
CA GLY A 309 16.60 -3.53 17.40
C GLY A 309 16.51 -3.18 15.91
N CYS A 310 17.49 -2.49 15.41
CA CYS A 310 17.55 -1.82 14.10
C CYS A 310 17.32 -2.74 12.89
N PRO A 311 16.48 -2.34 11.90
CA PRO A 311 16.09 -3.16 10.75
C PRO A 311 17.13 -3.29 9.62
N VAL A 312 18.43 -3.24 9.89
CA VAL A 312 19.49 -3.22 8.87
C VAL A 312 19.50 -4.44 7.92
N ARG A 313 18.80 -5.53 8.24
CA ARG A 313 18.82 -6.77 7.42
C ARG A 313 17.85 -6.81 6.22
N TRP A 314 16.99 -5.82 6.03
CA TRP A 314 15.78 -5.94 5.17
C TRP A 314 15.92 -5.41 3.75
N ALA A 315 16.92 -4.66 3.53
CA ALA A 315 17.03 -3.89 2.32
C ALA A 315 17.40 -4.71 1.07
N ARG A 316 17.70 -6.00 1.19
CA ARG A 316 18.04 -6.86 0.03
C ARG A 316 16.82 -7.45 -0.70
N ASP A 317 15.65 -7.54 -0.02
CA ASP A 317 14.52 -8.34 -0.53
C ASP A 317 13.31 -7.51 -0.94
N TYR A 318 13.33 -6.18 -0.74
CA TYR A 318 12.24 -5.29 -1.10
C TYR A 318 12.69 -4.29 -2.17
N ALA A 319 12.69 -4.74 -3.43
CA ALA A 319 12.59 -3.84 -4.58
C ALA A 319 11.09 -3.56 -4.81
N PRO A 320 10.63 -2.29 -4.81
CA PRO A 320 9.29 -2.01 -5.30
C PRO A 320 9.21 -2.41 -6.77
N PRO A 321 8.09 -2.91 -7.29
CA PRO A 321 7.91 -3.12 -8.71
C PRO A 321 8.18 -1.80 -9.45
N GLU A 322 8.87 -1.90 -10.60
CA GLU A 322 9.20 -0.81 -11.52
C GLU A 322 7.96 -0.11 -12.04
#